data_d38c93ac5a58e4b912fc907aac31bf5e
#
_entry.id   d38c93ac5a58e4b912fc907aac31bf5e
#
_cell.length_a   1.000
_cell.length_b   1.000
_cell.length_c   1.000
_cell.angle_alpha   90.00
_cell.angle_beta   90.00
_cell.angle_gamma   90.00
#
_symmetry.space_group_name_H-M   'P 1'
#
loop_
_entity.id
_entity.type
_entity.pdbx_description
1 polymer ?
#
loop_
_entity_poly.entity_id
_entity_poly.type
_entity_poly.pdbx_seq_one_letter_code
_entity_poly.pdbx_strand_id
1 'polypeptide(L)'
;MVSEGESHDEGNLADVAKRAQVSKTTVSRILNGNYAHASEETIRKVLKAVEELDYSPNALAKGLKSMRTQVIGLVLSNLKNPFWTAVLEGLEDTCRDLGYHLMICNSNEDPEMEEKYLKDLRERQVDGVIVNPTCKNPQLYERLAEQNYPFVFINRRIPGIRASSVVVDNVKGGYIAVNHLIRYGRRKVAICVYRNEYVSTWKERMEGYKKAMLANGMTEDDF
;
A
#
# COMPACT_ATOMS: atom_id res chain seq x y z
N MET A 1 -33.69 27.59 -22.39
CA MET A 1 -32.68 27.11 -23.34
C MET A 1 -31.63 26.40 -22.55
N VAL A 2 -31.75 25.08 -22.46
CA VAL A 2 -30.79 24.20 -21.80
C VAL A 2 -29.79 23.81 -22.88
N SER A 3 -28.50 24.15 -22.68
CA SER A 3 -27.42 23.75 -23.58
C SER A 3 -27.26 22.25 -23.53
N GLU A 4 -27.51 21.56 -24.61
CA GLU A 4 -27.14 20.18 -24.84
C GLU A 4 -25.62 20.07 -24.68
N GLY A 5 -25.17 19.35 -23.63
CA GLY A 5 -23.78 19.00 -23.46
C GLY A 5 -23.38 18.03 -24.55
N GLU A 6 -22.47 18.44 -25.41
CA GLU A 6 -21.76 17.55 -26.32
C GLU A 6 -21.06 16.48 -25.48
N SER A 7 -21.59 15.26 -25.55
CA SER A 7 -20.84 14.09 -25.07
C SER A 7 -19.66 13.93 -26.03
N HIS A 8 -18.43 14.24 -25.54
CA HIS A 8 -17.23 13.78 -26.20
C HIS A 8 -17.30 12.26 -26.23
N ASP A 9 -17.59 11.73 -27.42
CA ASP A 9 -17.54 10.30 -27.72
C ASP A 9 -16.04 9.92 -27.69
N GLU A 10 -15.53 9.52 -26.50
CA GLU A 10 -14.15 9.04 -26.35
C GLU A 10 -13.96 7.88 -27.32
N GLY A 11 -13.08 8.04 -28.30
CA GLY A 11 -12.79 7.03 -29.30
C GLY A 11 -12.49 5.69 -28.65
N ASN A 12 -13.05 4.60 -29.18
CA ASN A 12 -12.78 3.25 -28.64
C ASN A 12 -11.68 2.54 -29.46
N LEU A 13 -11.19 1.40 -28.95
CA LEU A 13 -10.14 0.61 -29.62
C LEU A 13 -10.49 0.26 -31.09
N ALA A 14 -11.79 0.14 -31.44
CA ALA A 14 -12.23 -0.15 -32.80
C ALA A 14 -12.07 1.08 -33.71
N ASP A 15 -12.28 2.26 -33.17
CA ASP A 15 -12.14 3.53 -33.91
C ASP A 15 -10.66 3.79 -34.23
N VAL A 16 -9.77 3.54 -33.26
CA VAL A 16 -8.32 3.59 -33.50
C VAL A 16 -7.90 2.60 -34.60
N ALA A 17 -8.39 1.37 -34.51
CA ALA A 17 -8.09 0.33 -35.48
C ALA A 17 -8.58 0.73 -36.89
N LYS A 18 -9.80 1.27 -37.01
CA LYS A 18 -10.38 1.78 -38.25
C LYS A 18 -9.59 2.97 -38.80
N ARG A 19 -9.24 3.93 -37.93
CA ARG A 19 -8.50 5.14 -38.29
C ARG A 19 -7.09 4.83 -38.78
N ALA A 20 -6.41 3.88 -38.12
CA ALA A 20 -5.06 3.42 -38.49
C ALA A 20 -5.07 2.36 -39.62
N GLN A 21 -6.23 1.88 -40.05
CA GLN A 21 -6.41 0.83 -41.06
C GLN A 21 -5.69 -0.49 -40.70
N VAL A 22 -5.78 -0.89 -39.43
CA VAL A 22 -5.19 -2.13 -38.90
C VAL A 22 -6.20 -2.92 -38.06
N SER A 23 -5.85 -4.14 -37.68
CA SER A 23 -6.70 -4.94 -36.78
C SER A 23 -6.66 -4.41 -35.34
N LYS A 24 -7.74 -4.63 -34.55
CA LYS A 24 -7.77 -4.36 -33.11
C LYS A 24 -6.61 -5.04 -32.38
N THR A 25 -6.22 -6.23 -32.82
CA THR A 25 -5.08 -6.99 -32.25
C THR A 25 -3.76 -6.25 -32.50
N THR A 26 -3.57 -5.66 -33.66
CA THR A 26 -2.37 -4.87 -34.01
C THR A 26 -2.29 -3.62 -33.13
N VAL A 27 -3.40 -2.88 -33.00
CA VAL A 27 -3.47 -1.72 -32.09
C VAL A 27 -3.12 -2.14 -30.66
N SER A 28 -3.77 -3.20 -30.12
CA SER A 28 -3.52 -3.68 -28.78
C SER A 28 -2.05 -4.11 -28.55
N ARG A 29 -1.41 -4.74 -29.53
CA ARG A 29 0.01 -5.12 -29.45
C ARG A 29 0.92 -3.88 -29.40
N ILE A 30 0.70 -2.91 -30.27
CA ILE A 30 1.49 -1.68 -30.33
C ILE A 30 1.35 -0.88 -29.03
N LEU A 31 0.13 -0.71 -28.51
CA LEU A 31 -0.11 0.00 -27.25
C LEU A 31 0.47 -0.70 -26.02
N ASN A 32 0.73 -2.01 -26.10
CA ASN A 32 1.42 -2.76 -25.07
C ASN A 32 2.95 -2.88 -25.29
N GLY A 33 3.52 -2.08 -26.21
CA GLY A 33 4.97 -2.08 -26.48
C GLY A 33 5.48 -3.29 -27.28
N ASN A 34 4.59 -4.14 -27.79
CA ASN A 34 4.99 -5.30 -28.58
C ASN A 34 5.04 -4.93 -30.08
N TYR A 35 6.21 -4.51 -30.53
CA TYR A 35 6.48 -4.07 -31.89
C TYR A 35 6.98 -5.18 -32.83
N ALA A 36 7.20 -6.40 -32.34
CA ALA A 36 7.90 -7.48 -33.05
C ALA A 36 7.34 -7.86 -34.43
N HIS A 37 6.08 -7.51 -34.70
CA HIS A 37 5.38 -7.84 -35.96
C HIS A 37 4.72 -6.63 -36.61
N ALA A 38 5.17 -5.41 -36.32
CA ALA A 38 4.67 -4.18 -36.91
C ALA A 38 5.78 -3.39 -37.54
N SER A 39 5.56 -2.89 -38.77
CA SER A 39 6.50 -1.95 -39.40
C SER A 39 6.50 -0.61 -38.66
N GLU A 40 7.58 0.14 -38.75
CA GLU A 40 7.65 1.51 -38.19
C GLU A 40 6.53 2.41 -38.69
N GLU A 41 6.14 2.25 -39.95
CA GLU A 41 5.03 2.97 -40.55
C GLU A 41 3.69 2.62 -39.87
N THR A 42 3.46 1.33 -39.57
CA THR A 42 2.27 0.85 -38.88
C THR A 42 2.22 1.38 -37.43
N ILE A 43 3.34 1.35 -36.73
CA ILE A 43 3.45 1.89 -35.36
C ILE A 43 3.08 3.38 -35.38
N ARG A 44 3.67 4.16 -36.27
CA ARG A 44 3.42 5.60 -36.40
C ARG A 44 1.94 5.90 -36.72
N LYS A 45 1.30 5.14 -37.65
CA LYS A 45 -0.11 5.28 -37.95
C LYS A 45 -1.02 5.04 -36.73
N VAL A 46 -0.71 4.01 -35.94
CA VAL A 46 -1.49 3.69 -34.75
C VAL A 46 -1.33 4.76 -33.68
N LEU A 47 -0.09 5.19 -33.39
CA LEU A 47 0.16 6.23 -32.36
C LEU A 47 -0.49 7.57 -32.76
N LYS A 48 -0.44 7.92 -34.04
CA LYS A 48 -1.11 9.12 -34.54
C LYS A 48 -2.64 9.02 -34.43
N ALA A 49 -3.23 7.86 -34.71
CA ALA A 49 -4.67 7.65 -34.57
C ALA A 49 -5.11 7.69 -33.08
N VAL A 50 -4.28 7.22 -32.17
CA VAL A 50 -4.51 7.33 -30.72
C VAL A 50 -4.55 8.79 -30.27
N GLU A 51 -3.58 9.60 -30.74
CA GLU A 51 -3.51 11.03 -30.43
C GLU A 51 -4.70 11.82 -31.03
N GLU A 52 -5.03 11.56 -32.32
CA GLU A 52 -6.15 12.24 -33.02
C GLU A 52 -7.52 11.93 -32.40
N LEU A 53 -7.69 10.74 -31.79
CA LEU A 53 -8.96 10.31 -31.20
C LEU A 53 -8.99 10.49 -29.68
N ASP A 54 -7.94 11.08 -29.11
CA ASP A 54 -7.74 11.20 -27.65
C ASP A 54 -8.01 9.88 -26.92
N TYR A 55 -7.61 8.76 -27.57
CA TYR A 55 -7.91 7.44 -27.06
C TYR A 55 -6.95 7.05 -25.93
N SER A 56 -7.50 6.85 -24.76
CA SER A 56 -6.78 6.24 -23.63
C SER A 56 -7.15 4.76 -23.46
N PRO A 57 -6.17 3.84 -23.42
CA PRO A 57 -6.47 2.43 -23.17
C PRO A 57 -7.23 2.25 -21.86
N ASN A 58 -8.39 1.63 -21.90
CA ASN A 58 -9.18 1.37 -20.70
C ASN A 58 -8.42 0.41 -19.78
N ALA A 59 -7.97 0.91 -18.63
CA ALA A 59 -7.22 0.15 -17.62
C ALA A 59 -8.02 -1.05 -17.10
N LEU A 60 -9.35 -0.95 -17.02
CA LEU A 60 -10.23 -2.05 -16.62
C LEU A 60 -10.22 -3.18 -17.67
N ALA A 61 -10.26 -2.84 -18.96
CA ALA A 61 -10.19 -3.84 -20.03
C ALA A 61 -8.82 -4.52 -20.09
N LYS A 62 -7.75 -3.79 -19.77
CA LYS A 62 -6.40 -4.33 -19.66
C LYS A 62 -6.27 -5.22 -18.42
N GLY A 63 -6.82 -4.81 -17.30
CA GLY A 63 -6.87 -5.57 -16.04
C GLY A 63 -7.62 -6.91 -16.17
N LEU A 64 -8.77 -6.91 -16.87
CA LEU A 64 -9.54 -8.13 -17.16
C LEU A 64 -8.73 -9.17 -17.95
N LYS A 65 -7.85 -8.73 -18.86
CA LYS A 65 -7.02 -9.63 -19.67
C LYS A 65 -5.79 -10.14 -18.91
N SER A 66 -5.21 -9.33 -18.04
CA SER A 66 -4.01 -9.67 -17.26
C SER A 66 -4.33 -10.28 -15.89
N MET A 67 -5.59 -10.27 -15.45
CA MET A 67 -6.02 -10.55 -14.07
C MET A 67 -5.27 -9.72 -13.01
N ARG A 68 -4.77 -8.54 -13.38
CA ARG A 68 -4.06 -7.60 -12.51
C ARG A 68 -4.53 -6.19 -12.76
N THR A 69 -4.81 -5.47 -11.68
CA THR A 69 -5.23 -4.07 -11.74
C THR A 69 -4.06 -3.10 -11.68
N GLN A 70 -2.88 -3.59 -11.30
CA GLN A 70 -1.69 -2.76 -10.99
C GLN A 70 -1.98 -1.72 -9.89
N VAL A 71 -2.86 -2.06 -8.95
CA VAL A 71 -3.19 -1.23 -7.80
C VAL A 71 -2.86 -2.00 -6.52
N ILE A 72 -2.15 -1.35 -5.61
CA ILE A 72 -1.93 -1.82 -4.23
C ILE A 72 -2.80 -0.98 -3.29
N GLY A 73 -3.59 -1.64 -2.45
CA GLY A 73 -4.30 -0.99 -1.37
C GLY A 73 -3.36 -0.71 -0.19
N LEU A 74 -3.47 0.46 0.41
CA LEU A 74 -2.76 0.79 1.64
C LEU A 74 -3.78 1.23 2.70
N VAL A 75 -3.93 0.43 3.76
CA VAL A 75 -4.83 0.76 4.87
C VAL A 75 -3.99 1.17 6.08
N LEU A 76 -4.14 2.42 6.50
CA LEU A 76 -3.43 3.00 7.64
C LEU A 76 -4.38 3.27 8.78
N SER A 77 -3.91 3.05 10.01
CA SER A 77 -4.70 3.31 11.20
C SER A 77 -4.69 4.78 11.63
N ASN A 78 -3.70 5.59 11.21
CA ASN A 78 -3.63 7.02 11.57
C ASN A 78 -2.67 7.79 10.67
N LEU A 79 -3.19 8.59 9.73
CA LEU A 79 -2.42 9.44 8.84
C LEU A 79 -1.86 10.71 9.50
N LYS A 80 -2.33 11.08 10.71
CA LYS A 80 -1.88 12.31 11.39
C LYS A 80 -0.45 12.21 11.93
N ASN A 81 0.10 10.98 12.05
CA ASN A 81 1.46 10.79 12.51
C ASN A 81 2.46 11.07 11.35
N PRO A 82 3.39 12.03 11.52
CA PRO A 82 4.39 12.36 10.49
C PRO A 82 5.27 11.19 10.04
N PHE A 83 5.41 10.15 10.85
CA PHE A 83 6.08 8.90 10.46
C PHE A 83 5.54 8.34 9.14
N TRP A 84 4.23 8.46 8.91
CA TRP A 84 3.61 7.93 7.70
C TRP A 84 3.96 8.71 6.44
N THR A 85 4.36 9.98 6.54
CA THR A 85 4.78 10.76 5.37
C THR A 85 5.99 10.11 4.68
N ALA A 86 7.03 9.79 5.44
CA ALA A 86 8.22 9.15 4.89
C ALA A 86 7.95 7.71 4.40
N VAL A 87 7.08 6.97 5.10
CA VAL A 87 6.68 5.62 4.67
C VAL A 87 5.89 5.67 3.37
N LEU A 88 4.96 6.62 3.24
CA LEU A 88 4.15 6.81 2.03
C LEU A 88 5.01 7.18 0.83
N GLU A 89 5.98 8.08 1.02
CA GLU A 89 6.94 8.47 -0.02
C GLU A 89 7.70 7.23 -0.56
N GLY A 90 8.28 6.42 0.33
CA GLY A 90 8.98 5.21 -0.08
C GLY A 90 8.09 4.15 -0.74
N LEU A 91 6.83 4.03 -0.29
CA LEU A 91 5.87 3.11 -0.91
C LEU A 91 5.45 3.61 -2.29
N GLU A 92 5.17 4.91 -2.44
CA GLU A 92 4.77 5.52 -3.71
C GLU A 92 5.89 5.40 -4.74
N ASP A 93 7.12 5.75 -4.39
CA ASP A 93 8.29 5.61 -5.26
C ASP A 93 8.46 4.16 -5.74
N THR A 94 8.41 3.20 -4.82
CA THR A 94 8.55 1.78 -5.17
C THR A 94 7.40 1.30 -6.07
N CYS A 95 6.17 1.69 -5.77
CA CYS A 95 5.01 1.32 -6.58
C CYS A 95 5.13 1.90 -8.00
N ARG A 96 5.51 3.18 -8.13
CA ARG A 96 5.71 3.84 -9.41
C ARG A 96 6.78 3.15 -10.25
N ASP A 97 7.92 2.81 -9.65
CA ASP A 97 9.03 2.12 -10.33
C ASP A 97 8.62 0.73 -10.82
N LEU A 98 7.70 0.06 -10.13
CA LEU A 98 7.15 -1.24 -10.49
C LEU A 98 5.89 -1.17 -11.36
N GLY A 99 5.43 0.03 -11.72
CA GLY A 99 4.23 0.25 -12.53
C GLY A 99 2.92 0.02 -11.77
N TYR A 100 2.92 0.19 -10.44
CA TYR A 100 1.74 0.13 -9.58
C TYR A 100 1.28 1.50 -9.12
N HIS A 101 0.01 1.61 -8.78
CA HIS A 101 -0.58 2.76 -8.11
C HIS A 101 -0.96 2.41 -6.68
N LEU A 102 -0.92 3.39 -5.77
CA LEU A 102 -1.39 3.24 -4.40
C LEU A 102 -2.81 3.78 -4.24
N MET A 103 -3.68 2.97 -3.60
CA MET A 103 -4.97 3.43 -3.11
C MET A 103 -4.92 3.50 -1.58
N ILE A 104 -4.95 4.73 -1.04
CA ILE A 104 -4.74 4.97 0.40
C ILE A 104 -6.07 5.11 1.11
N CYS A 105 -6.24 4.35 2.20
CA CYS A 105 -7.39 4.36 3.09
C CYS A 105 -6.92 4.63 4.53
N ASN A 106 -7.62 5.48 5.26
CA ASN A 106 -7.31 5.80 6.66
C ASN A 106 -8.47 5.38 7.57
N SER A 107 -8.26 4.36 8.39
CA SER A 107 -9.28 3.83 9.29
C SER A 107 -9.46 4.62 10.60
N ASN A 108 -8.55 5.55 10.92
CA ASN A 108 -8.57 6.34 12.16
C ASN A 108 -8.66 5.49 13.45
N GLU A 109 -7.95 4.36 13.51
CA GLU A 109 -7.98 3.38 14.62
C GLU A 109 -9.38 2.72 14.83
N ASP A 110 -10.26 2.83 13.84
CA ASP A 110 -11.60 2.22 13.85
C ASP A 110 -11.55 0.86 13.14
N PRO A 111 -11.84 -0.26 13.84
CA PRO A 111 -11.81 -1.60 13.26
C PRO A 111 -12.94 -1.86 12.25
N GLU A 112 -14.09 -1.18 12.37
CA GLU A 112 -15.19 -1.32 11.41
C GLU A 112 -14.84 -0.65 10.09
N MET A 113 -14.24 0.53 10.16
CA MET A 113 -13.72 1.21 8.96
C MET A 113 -12.58 0.45 8.32
N GLU A 114 -11.69 -0.17 9.11
CA GLU A 114 -10.63 -1.04 8.59
C GLU A 114 -11.21 -2.21 7.80
N GLU A 115 -12.18 -2.94 8.37
CA GLU A 115 -12.85 -4.06 7.69
C GLU A 115 -13.57 -3.60 6.42
N LYS A 116 -14.28 -2.47 6.46
CA LYS A 116 -14.95 -1.89 5.31
C LYS A 116 -13.97 -1.57 4.19
N TYR A 117 -12.86 -0.89 4.48
CA TYR A 117 -11.86 -0.59 3.46
C TYR A 117 -11.21 -1.83 2.87
N LEU A 118 -10.91 -2.83 3.68
CA LEU A 118 -10.37 -4.10 3.17
C LEU A 118 -11.36 -4.82 2.25
N LYS A 119 -12.66 -4.76 2.57
CA LYS A 119 -13.71 -5.28 1.70
C LYS A 119 -13.81 -4.49 0.39
N ASP A 120 -13.85 -3.16 0.46
CA ASP A 120 -13.93 -2.27 -0.71
C ASP A 120 -12.73 -2.47 -1.66
N LEU A 121 -11.52 -2.58 -1.11
CA LEU A 121 -10.29 -2.84 -1.89
C LEU A 121 -10.35 -4.21 -2.60
N ARG A 122 -10.90 -5.20 -1.91
CA ARG A 122 -11.09 -6.54 -2.46
C ARG A 122 -12.11 -6.58 -3.59
N GLU A 123 -13.23 -5.88 -3.43
CA GLU A 123 -14.26 -5.71 -4.47
C GLU A 123 -13.72 -4.99 -5.71
N ARG A 124 -12.78 -4.05 -5.50
CA ARG A 124 -12.04 -3.36 -6.58
C ARG A 124 -10.92 -4.20 -7.19
N GLN A 125 -10.72 -5.43 -6.69
CA GLN A 125 -9.72 -6.38 -7.20
C GLN A 125 -8.27 -5.81 -7.17
N VAL A 126 -7.91 -5.05 -6.13
CA VAL A 126 -6.51 -4.64 -5.98
C VAL A 126 -5.59 -5.87 -5.89
N ASP A 127 -4.38 -5.77 -6.43
CA ASP A 127 -3.45 -6.90 -6.55
C ASP A 127 -2.88 -7.36 -5.20
N GLY A 128 -2.98 -6.52 -4.18
CA GLY A 128 -2.59 -6.81 -2.81
C GLY A 128 -2.82 -5.63 -1.88
N VAL A 129 -2.69 -5.88 -0.57
CA VAL A 129 -2.91 -4.85 0.44
C VAL A 129 -1.73 -4.77 1.41
N ILE A 130 -1.26 -3.55 1.66
CA ILE A 130 -0.36 -3.23 2.76
C ILE A 130 -1.21 -2.63 3.86
N VAL A 131 -1.10 -3.15 5.09
CA VAL A 131 -1.97 -2.72 6.18
C VAL A 131 -1.22 -2.47 7.48
N ASN A 132 -1.42 -1.30 8.07
CA ASN A 132 -1.09 -1.03 9.47
C ASN A 132 -2.34 -1.30 10.31
N PRO A 133 -2.48 -2.49 10.93
CA PRO A 133 -3.74 -2.91 11.53
C PRO A 133 -4.07 -2.13 12.80
N THR A 134 -5.36 -1.97 13.08
CA THR A 134 -5.85 -1.51 14.38
C THR A 134 -5.58 -2.54 15.48
N CYS A 135 -5.37 -3.81 15.08
CA CYS A 135 -5.19 -4.99 15.94
C CYS A 135 -6.43 -5.36 16.79
N LYS A 136 -7.58 -4.77 16.52
CA LYS A 136 -8.83 -5.00 17.27
C LYS A 136 -9.71 -6.09 16.67
N ASN A 137 -9.47 -6.48 15.42
CA ASN A 137 -10.25 -7.50 14.70
C ASN A 137 -9.33 -8.56 14.10
N PRO A 138 -8.71 -9.46 14.91
CA PRO A 138 -7.82 -10.50 14.41
C PRO A 138 -8.53 -11.49 13.47
N GLN A 139 -9.81 -11.80 13.70
CA GLN A 139 -10.59 -12.74 12.89
C GLN A 139 -10.70 -12.31 11.42
N LEU A 140 -10.67 -11.00 11.15
CA LEU A 140 -10.63 -10.47 9.79
C LEU A 140 -9.39 -10.97 9.03
N TYR A 141 -8.23 -10.89 9.67
CA TYR A 141 -6.96 -11.30 9.08
C TYR A 141 -6.76 -12.81 9.03
N GLU A 142 -7.35 -13.55 9.97
CA GLU A 142 -7.44 -15.02 9.90
C GLU A 142 -8.17 -15.44 8.62
N ARG A 143 -9.35 -14.88 8.38
CA ARG A 143 -10.13 -15.15 7.15
C ARG A 143 -9.37 -14.77 5.88
N LEU A 144 -8.66 -13.64 5.86
CA LEU A 144 -7.84 -13.23 4.71
C LEU A 144 -6.69 -14.21 4.44
N ALA A 145 -6.01 -14.66 5.52
CA ALA A 145 -4.92 -15.64 5.43
C ALA A 145 -5.41 -17.02 4.94
N GLU A 146 -6.54 -17.51 5.45
CA GLU A 146 -7.18 -18.75 5.01
C GLU A 146 -7.56 -18.72 3.52
N GLN A 147 -7.98 -17.56 3.03
CA GLN A 147 -8.33 -17.33 1.63
C GLN A 147 -7.11 -17.07 0.74
N ASN A 148 -5.89 -17.11 1.29
CA ASN A 148 -4.65 -16.75 0.61
C ASN A 148 -4.72 -15.36 -0.07
N TYR A 149 -5.49 -14.42 0.50
CA TYR A 149 -5.54 -13.06 -0.01
C TYR A 149 -4.17 -12.37 0.20
N PRO A 150 -3.60 -11.71 -0.81
CA PRO A 150 -2.27 -11.13 -0.70
C PRO A 150 -2.29 -9.88 0.19
N PHE A 151 -1.74 -9.99 1.40
CA PHE A 151 -1.56 -8.85 2.29
C PHE A 151 -0.25 -8.90 3.07
N VAL A 152 0.24 -7.73 3.47
CA VAL A 152 1.45 -7.54 4.27
C VAL A 152 1.15 -6.59 5.42
N PHE A 153 1.54 -6.95 6.63
CA PHE A 153 1.51 -6.03 7.75
C PHE A 153 2.69 -5.04 7.70
N ILE A 154 2.42 -3.77 8.01
CA ILE A 154 3.46 -2.76 8.17
C ILE A 154 3.38 -2.12 9.56
N ASN A 155 4.54 -1.87 10.18
CA ASN A 155 4.69 -1.23 11.49
C ASN A 155 4.08 -2.00 12.68
N ARG A 156 2.90 -2.58 12.52
CA ARG A 156 2.22 -3.41 13.52
C ARG A 156 1.99 -4.81 12.95
N ARG A 157 1.94 -5.81 13.83
CA ARG A 157 1.57 -7.18 13.48
C ARG A 157 0.55 -7.71 14.50
N ILE A 158 -0.26 -8.65 14.08
CA ILE A 158 -1.20 -9.34 14.95
C ILE A 158 -0.59 -10.70 15.29
N PRO A 159 -0.31 -10.99 16.56
CA PRO A 159 0.21 -12.29 16.99
C PRO A 159 -0.72 -13.44 16.53
N GLY A 160 -0.13 -14.55 16.08
CA GLY A 160 -0.88 -15.72 15.64
C GLY A 160 -1.32 -15.68 14.17
N ILE A 161 -1.34 -14.52 13.52
CA ILE A 161 -1.69 -14.43 12.09
C ILE A 161 -0.46 -14.76 11.23
N ARG A 162 -0.60 -15.75 10.35
CA ARG A 162 0.44 -16.12 9.39
C ARG A 162 0.44 -15.17 8.20
N ALA A 163 1.21 -14.09 8.30
CA ALA A 163 1.37 -13.09 7.27
C ALA A 163 2.79 -12.53 7.26
N SER A 164 3.23 -12.07 6.10
CA SER A 164 4.46 -11.28 5.98
C SER A 164 4.30 -9.95 6.72
N SER A 165 5.38 -9.46 7.32
CA SER A 165 5.35 -8.18 8.03
C SER A 165 6.65 -7.41 7.89
N VAL A 166 6.55 -6.09 7.75
CA VAL A 166 7.67 -5.14 7.80
C VAL A 166 7.50 -4.29 9.05
N VAL A 167 8.33 -4.54 10.06
CA VAL A 167 8.23 -3.90 11.37
C VAL A 167 9.59 -3.39 11.83
N VAL A 168 9.57 -2.38 12.72
CA VAL A 168 10.77 -1.91 13.41
C VAL A 168 11.03 -2.80 14.62
N ASP A 169 12.30 -3.07 14.93
CA ASP A 169 12.69 -3.71 16.19
C ASP A 169 12.51 -2.72 17.36
N ASN A 170 11.31 -2.69 17.91
CA ASN A 170 10.92 -1.79 18.98
C ASN A 170 11.61 -2.11 20.31
N VAL A 171 11.95 -3.39 20.55
CA VAL A 171 12.71 -3.80 21.75
C VAL A 171 14.10 -3.18 21.68
N LYS A 172 14.79 -3.35 20.57
CA LYS A 172 16.11 -2.76 20.36
C LYS A 172 16.04 -1.24 20.37
N GLY A 173 15.01 -0.64 19.76
CA GLY A 173 14.80 0.81 19.78
C GLY A 173 14.69 1.38 21.19
N GLY A 174 13.82 0.77 22.03
CA GLY A 174 13.69 1.13 23.45
C GLY A 174 15.00 0.97 24.22
N TYR A 175 15.68 -0.18 24.01
CA TYR A 175 16.98 -0.45 24.66
C TYR A 175 18.03 0.61 24.30
N ILE A 176 18.22 0.92 23.01
CA ILE A 176 19.24 1.87 22.56
C ILE A 176 18.97 3.27 23.14
N ALA A 177 17.73 3.73 23.09
CA ALA A 177 17.37 5.06 23.59
C ALA A 177 17.66 5.22 25.08
N VAL A 178 17.26 4.25 25.88
CA VAL A 178 17.47 4.26 27.35
C VAL A 178 18.94 4.10 27.69
N ASN A 179 19.62 3.14 27.08
CA ASN A 179 21.04 2.91 27.30
C ASN A 179 21.89 4.13 26.93
N HIS A 180 21.50 4.88 25.89
CA HIS A 180 22.14 6.14 25.54
C HIS A 180 22.03 7.17 26.69
N LEU A 181 20.84 7.38 27.25
CA LEU A 181 20.63 8.30 28.36
C LEU A 181 21.46 7.90 29.59
N ILE A 182 21.51 6.62 29.92
CA ILE A 182 22.29 6.11 31.07
C ILE A 182 23.80 6.32 30.87
N ARG A 183 24.32 6.07 29.66
CA ARG A 183 25.73 6.34 29.31
C ARG A 183 26.11 7.83 29.44
N TYR A 184 25.14 8.74 29.25
CA TYR A 184 25.32 10.16 29.50
C TYR A 184 25.07 10.57 30.98
N GLY A 185 25.10 9.60 31.90
CA GLY A 185 25.03 9.83 33.35
C GLY A 185 23.62 10.00 33.91
N ARG A 186 22.57 9.77 33.10
CA ARG A 186 21.19 9.86 33.61
C ARG A 186 20.84 8.58 34.38
N ARG A 187 20.52 8.73 35.66
CA ARG A 187 20.16 7.57 36.53
C ARG A 187 18.65 7.38 36.66
N LYS A 188 17.87 8.44 36.53
CA LYS A 188 16.40 8.40 36.60
C LYS A 188 15.87 8.61 35.17
N VAL A 189 15.51 7.52 34.54
CA VAL A 189 14.98 7.53 33.16
C VAL A 189 13.55 7.03 33.20
N ALA A 190 12.61 7.82 32.67
CA ALA A 190 11.23 7.43 32.53
C ALA A 190 10.88 7.21 31.05
N ILE A 191 9.96 6.32 30.79
CA ILE A 191 9.38 6.12 29.45
C ILE A 191 7.92 6.54 29.45
N CYS A 192 7.55 7.39 28.47
CA CYS A 192 6.16 7.76 28.24
C CYS A 192 5.67 7.03 26.99
N VAL A 193 4.68 6.17 27.15
CA VAL A 193 4.09 5.39 26.04
C VAL A 193 2.58 5.56 26.02
N TYR A 194 2.02 5.62 24.81
CA TYR A 194 0.57 5.56 24.65
C TYR A 194 0.11 4.11 24.80
N ARG A 195 -0.58 3.82 25.90
CA ARG A 195 -1.06 2.46 26.19
C ARG A 195 -2.26 2.14 25.29
N ASN A 196 -2.08 1.12 24.46
CA ASN A 196 -3.16 0.52 23.69
C ASN A 196 -3.02 -1.01 23.79
N GLU A 197 -3.98 -1.68 24.40
CA GLU A 197 -3.90 -3.11 24.75
C GLU A 197 -3.75 -4.02 23.53
N TYR A 198 -4.21 -3.56 22.38
CA TYR A 198 -4.19 -4.32 21.13
C TYR A 198 -2.88 -4.18 20.34
N VAL A 199 -2.09 -3.15 20.60
CA VAL A 199 -0.88 -2.83 19.83
C VAL A 199 0.39 -3.27 20.55
N SER A 200 1.22 -4.08 19.89
CA SER A 200 2.44 -4.62 20.48
C SER A 200 3.59 -3.61 20.61
N THR A 201 3.65 -2.61 19.75
CA THR A 201 4.83 -1.73 19.63
C THR A 201 5.21 -1.02 20.94
N TRP A 202 4.23 -0.59 21.75
CA TRP A 202 4.53 0.03 23.04
C TRP A 202 5.05 -0.99 24.07
N LYS A 203 4.51 -2.21 24.06
CA LYS A 203 4.97 -3.32 24.93
C LYS A 203 6.42 -3.67 24.62
N GLU A 204 6.76 -3.75 23.34
CA GLU A 204 8.11 -4.03 22.87
C GLU A 204 9.09 -2.91 23.26
N ARG A 205 8.69 -1.64 23.17
CA ARG A 205 9.52 -0.51 23.63
C ARG A 205 9.70 -0.51 25.14
N MET A 206 8.67 -0.85 25.91
CA MET A 206 8.74 -1.01 27.35
C MET A 206 9.68 -2.17 27.73
N GLU A 207 9.64 -3.27 27.01
CA GLU A 207 10.57 -4.38 27.21
C GLU A 207 12.02 -3.94 26.97
N GLY A 208 12.26 -3.19 25.91
CA GLY A 208 13.58 -2.60 25.63
C GLY A 208 14.06 -1.65 26.74
N TYR A 209 13.16 -0.81 27.25
CA TYR A 209 13.43 0.06 28.41
C TYR A 209 13.86 -0.77 29.61
N LYS A 210 13.07 -1.76 30.02
CA LYS A 210 13.39 -2.63 31.16
C LYS A 210 14.73 -3.34 30.99
N LYS A 211 14.98 -3.91 29.82
CA LYS A 211 16.26 -4.56 29.50
C LYS A 211 17.46 -3.62 29.65
N ALA A 212 17.32 -2.36 29.23
CA ALA A 212 18.39 -1.38 29.34
C ALA A 212 18.63 -0.97 30.82
N MET A 213 17.58 -0.77 31.60
CA MET A 213 17.67 -0.44 33.01
C MET A 213 18.41 -1.58 33.80
N LEU A 214 17.93 -2.80 33.62
CA LEU A 214 18.53 -3.98 34.28
C LEU A 214 20.00 -4.21 33.87
N ALA A 215 20.31 -4.06 32.59
CA ALA A 215 21.67 -4.21 32.06
C ALA A 215 22.67 -3.18 32.64
N ASN A 216 22.17 -2.06 33.16
CA ASN A 216 22.96 -1.00 33.77
C ASN A 216 22.89 -1.01 35.32
N GLY A 217 22.47 -2.15 35.92
CA GLY A 217 22.51 -2.38 37.36
C GLY A 217 21.37 -1.71 38.15
N MET A 218 20.29 -1.33 37.48
CA MET A 218 19.06 -0.84 38.13
C MET A 218 18.14 -2.03 38.45
N THR A 219 17.30 -1.88 39.45
CA THR A 219 16.34 -2.90 39.89
C THR A 219 14.93 -2.57 39.40
N GLU A 220 13.96 -3.47 39.56
CA GLU A 220 12.57 -3.22 39.18
C GLU A 220 11.92 -2.08 40.00
N ASP A 221 12.47 -1.76 41.16
CA ASP A 221 12.02 -0.63 42.00
C ASP A 221 12.45 0.73 41.44
N ASP A 222 13.33 0.75 40.44
CA ASP A 222 13.89 1.97 39.84
C ASP A 222 13.04 2.44 38.63
N PHE A 223 11.96 1.72 38.25
CA PHE A 223 11.19 2.00 37.04
C PHE A 223 9.70 1.59 37.06
#